data_c5afa4db3547a667dc4f02896014eae7
#
_entry.id   c5afa4db3547a667dc4f02896014eae7
#
_cell.length_a   1.000
_cell.length_b   1.000
_cell.length_c   1.000
_cell.angle_alpha   90.00
_cell.angle_beta   90.00
_cell.angle_gamma   90.00
#
_symmetry.space_group_name_H-M   'P 1'
#
loop_
_entity.id
_entity.type
_entity.pdbx_description
1 polymer ?
#
loop_
_entity_poly.entity_id
_entity_poly.type
_entity_poly.pdbx_seq_one_letter_code
_entity_poly.pdbx_strand_id
1 'polypeptide(L)'
;DGLYMAEPFYVHYTQMFSEGEEAEKAYNDVVHQFDLIQEHTLDQETGLLYHGWDESKEQKWANNETGTSPNFWSRAMGWYGMAMVDVLDYLPEDHPGREKLVNYLNLYAEALMKVQDKETGLWYQVLDKADKEGNYLEATGSSMFAYTFAKGAKKGYLPENYLAEAEKTYEGILENLITVEEDGTVNLNQCCAVAGLGGNPYRDASFEYYVNEEIRSNDPKGTGPFILASLELNK
;
A
#
# COMPACT_ATOMS: atom_id res chain seq x y z
N ASP A 1 -5.81 -1.31 -5.17
CA ASP A 1 -6.38 -2.53 -4.55
C ASP A 1 -6.28 -3.74 -5.48
N GLY A 2 -6.69 -3.60 -6.74
CA GLY A 2 -6.79 -4.71 -7.70
C GLY A 2 -5.50 -5.52 -7.82
N LEU A 3 -4.38 -4.84 -7.83
CA LEU A 3 -3.07 -5.48 -7.93
C LEU A 3 -2.81 -6.46 -6.78
N TYR A 4 -3.07 -6.07 -5.53
CA TYR A 4 -2.92 -6.96 -4.37
C TYR A 4 -3.91 -8.11 -4.38
N MET A 5 -5.12 -7.87 -4.85
CA MET A 5 -6.17 -8.92 -4.90
C MET A 5 -5.87 -9.98 -5.96
N ALA A 6 -5.15 -9.64 -7.02
CA ALA A 6 -4.87 -10.53 -8.14
C ALA A 6 -3.47 -11.14 -8.09
N GLU A 7 -2.42 -10.31 -8.06
CA GLU A 7 -1.07 -10.73 -8.39
C GLU A 7 -0.42 -11.69 -7.38
N PRO A 8 -0.54 -11.52 -6.03
CA PRO A 8 -0.04 -12.50 -5.08
C PRO A 8 -0.69 -13.88 -5.23
N PHE A 9 -2.00 -13.91 -5.51
CA PHE A 9 -2.70 -15.17 -5.77
C PHE A 9 -2.27 -15.78 -7.11
N TYR A 10 -2.18 -14.97 -8.16
CA TYR A 10 -1.84 -15.44 -9.50
C TYR A 10 -0.41 -16.02 -9.56
N VAL A 11 0.57 -15.32 -9.01
CA VAL A 11 1.95 -15.82 -8.96
C VAL A 11 2.07 -17.11 -8.14
N HIS A 12 1.39 -17.19 -6.99
CA HIS A 12 1.39 -18.38 -6.14
C HIS A 12 0.69 -19.56 -6.83
N TYR A 13 -0.47 -19.33 -7.45
CA TYR A 13 -1.14 -20.35 -8.25
C TYR A 13 -0.25 -20.86 -9.39
N THR A 14 0.40 -19.95 -10.10
CA THR A 14 1.31 -20.27 -11.19
C THR A 14 2.47 -21.16 -10.71
N GLN A 15 3.10 -20.80 -9.59
CA GLN A 15 4.19 -21.61 -9.02
C GLN A 15 3.74 -23.03 -8.68
N MET A 16 2.49 -23.20 -8.23
CA MET A 16 1.99 -24.50 -7.79
C MET A 16 1.46 -25.38 -8.93
N PHE A 17 0.94 -24.80 -10.00
CA PHE A 17 0.12 -25.53 -10.96
C PHE A 17 0.50 -25.35 -12.43
N SER A 18 1.40 -24.43 -12.77
CA SER A 18 1.84 -24.18 -14.15
C SER A 18 3.31 -24.50 -14.33
N GLU A 19 3.71 -24.92 -15.52
CA GLU A 19 5.08 -25.24 -15.88
C GLU A 19 5.46 -24.67 -17.25
N GLY A 20 6.75 -24.54 -17.51
CA GLY A 20 7.28 -24.17 -18.80
C GLY A 20 6.79 -22.82 -19.31
N GLU A 21 6.41 -22.76 -20.59
CA GLU A 21 6.03 -21.52 -21.28
C GLU A 21 4.77 -20.87 -20.69
N GLU A 22 3.85 -21.67 -20.14
CA GLU A 22 2.64 -21.15 -19.48
C GLU A 22 2.98 -20.39 -18.18
N ALA A 23 3.84 -20.98 -17.35
CA ALA A 23 4.32 -20.35 -16.12
C ALA A 23 5.10 -19.05 -16.43
N GLU A 24 5.97 -19.09 -17.42
CA GLU A 24 6.76 -17.93 -17.84
C GLU A 24 5.87 -16.76 -18.31
N LYS A 25 4.83 -17.04 -19.11
CA LYS A 25 3.86 -16.02 -19.51
C LYS A 25 3.13 -15.40 -18.33
N ALA A 26 2.72 -16.21 -17.35
CA ALA A 26 2.04 -15.75 -16.16
C ALA A 26 2.97 -14.87 -15.29
N TYR A 27 4.22 -15.27 -15.07
CA TYR A 27 5.19 -14.46 -14.33
C TYR A 27 5.48 -13.13 -15.03
N ASN A 28 5.62 -13.14 -16.35
CA ASN A 28 5.79 -11.91 -17.13
C ASN A 28 4.57 -11.00 -17.04
N ASP A 29 3.35 -11.54 -17.05
CA ASP A 29 2.12 -10.76 -16.88
C ASP A 29 2.05 -10.11 -15.50
N VAL A 30 2.33 -10.87 -14.43
CA VAL A 30 2.42 -10.32 -13.07
C VAL A 30 3.38 -9.12 -13.01
N VAL A 31 4.59 -9.25 -13.54
CA VAL A 31 5.56 -8.14 -13.56
C VAL A 31 5.06 -6.96 -14.39
N HIS A 32 4.42 -7.24 -15.54
CA HIS A 32 3.85 -6.23 -16.40
C HIS A 32 2.76 -5.38 -15.72
N GLN A 33 1.94 -5.97 -14.85
CA GLN A 33 0.95 -5.21 -14.08
C GLN A 33 1.61 -4.18 -13.13
N PHE A 34 2.74 -4.51 -12.53
CA PHE A 34 3.52 -3.54 -11.75
C PHE A 34 4.15 -2.45 -12.64
N ASP A 35 4.64 -2.82 -13.82
CA ASP A 35 5.18 -1.86 -14.79
C ASP A 35 4.13 -0.81 -15.18
N LEU A 36 2.89 -1.24 -15.48
CA LEU A 36 1.78 -0.35 -15.82
C LEU A 36 1.46 0.64 -14.68
N ILE A 37 1.46 0.18 -13.43
CA ILE A 37 1.25 1.08 -12.28
C ILE A 37 2.38 2.11 -12.20
N GLN A 38 3.63 1.69 -12.31
CA GLN A 38 4.78 2.62 -12.28
C GLN A 38 4.73 3.62 -13.44
N GLU A 39 4.42 3.16 -14.63
CA GLU A 39 4.41 4.01 -15.82
C GLU A 39 3.33 5.09 -15.74
N HIS A 40 2.13 4.74 -15.26
CA HIS A 40 0.97 5.61 -15.38
C HIS A 40 0.59 6.36 -14.10
N THR A 41 1.03 5.91 -12.92
CA THR A 41 0.63 6.52 -11.65
C THR A 41 1.77 7.16 -10.85
N LEU A 42 3.04 6.98 -11.26
CA LEU A 42 4.17 7.55 -10.55
C LEU A 42 4.25 9.07 -10.73
N ASP A 43 4.23 9.79 -9.62
CA ASP A 43 4.60 11.19 -9.58
C ASP A 43 6.13 11.34 -9.47
N GLN A 44 6.74 11.93 -10.49
CA GLN A 44 8.20 12.03 -10.59
C GLN A 44 8.83 12.99 -9.57
N GLU A 45 8.03 13.91 -9.00
CA GLU A 45 8.52 14.88 -8.04
C GLU A 45 8.59 14.28 -6.63
N THR A 46 7.56 13.59 -6.20
CA THR A 46 7.44 13.02 -4.85
C THR A 46 7.91 11.59 -4.75
N GLY A 47 7.81 10.82 -5.84
CA GLY A 47 7.99 9.36 -5.88
C GLY A 47 6.78 8.58 -5.40
N LEU A 48 5.67 9.24 -5.05
CA LEU A 48 4.41 8.60 -4.66
C LEU A 48 3.62 8.17 -5.90
N LEU A 49 2.69 7.23 -5.69
CA LEU A 49 1.80 6.74 -6.74
C LEU A 49 0.39 7.30 -6.53
N TYR A 50 -0.19 7.90 -7.57
CA TYR A 50 -1.58 8.33 -7.56
C TYR A 50 -2.53 7.14 -7.34
N HIS A 51 -3.69 7.40 -6.72
CA HIS A 51 -4.66 6.33 -6.39
C HIS A 51 -5.17 5.57 -7.62
N GLY A 52 -5.31 6.23 -8.74
CA GLY A 52 -5.78 5.61 -9.97
C GLY A 52 -5.40 6.38 -11.23
N TRP A 53 -5.55 5.68 -12.35
CA TRP A 53 -5.31 6.20 -13.69
C TRP A 53 -6.44 5.77 -14.63
N ASP A 54 -6.89 6.69 -15.46
CA ASP A 54 -7.87 6.48 -16.52
C ASP A 54 -7.22 6.72 -17.87
N GLU A 55 -6.99 5.65 -18.62
CA GLU A 55 -6.40 5.70 -19.97
C GLU A 55 -7.20 6.59 -20.91
N SER A 56 -8.54 6.55 -20.82
CA SER A 56 -9.42 7.35 -21.67
C SER A 56 -9.41 8.84 -21.31
N LYS A 57 -9.05 9.18 -20.05
CA LYS A 57 -9.08 10.54 -19.48
C LYS A 57 -10.48 11.18 -19.48
N GLU A 58 -11.52 10.36 -19.58
CA GLU A 58 -12.92 10.79 -19.62
C GLU A 58 -13.58 10.84 -18.25
N GLN A 59 -12.99 10.17 -17.25
CA GLN A 59 -13.51 10.20 -15.88
C GLN A 59 -13.35 11.60 -15.29
N LYS A 60 -14.38 12.09 -14.60
CA LYS A 60 -14.38 13.44 -14.00
C LYS A 60 -13.32 13.62 -12.91
N TRP A 61 -12.87 12.53 -12.28
CA TRP A 61 -11.79 12.53 -11.30
C TRP A 61 -10.40 12.55 -11.95
N ALA A 62 -10.29 12.21 -13.24
CA ALA A 62 -9.02 12.07 -13.92
C ALA A 62 -8.52 13.43 -14.43
N ASN A 63 -7.20 13.61 -14.35
CA ASN A 63 -6.54 14.72 -14.99
C ASN A 63 -6.63 14.58 -16.52
N ASN A 64 -7.06 15.63 -17.21
CA ASN A 64 -7.30 15.62 -18.66
C ASN A 64 -6.03 15.41 -19.51
N GLU A 65 -4.84 15.64 -18.94
CA GLU A 65 -3.56 15.48 -19.62
C GLU A 65 -2.89 14.15 -19.28
N THR A 66 -2.86 13.77 -17.99
CA THR A 66 -2.16 12.58 -17.51
C THR A 66 -3.07 11.38 -17.32
N GLY A 67 -4.35 11.57 -17.03
CA GLY A 67 -5.31 10.53 -16.65
C GLY A 67 -5.25 10.16 -15.17
N THR A 68 -4.32 10.71 -14.39
CA THR A 68 -4.15 10.38 -12.96
C THR A 68 -5.21 11.02 -12.07
N SER A 69 -5.52 10.36 -10.95
CA SER A 69 -6.30 10.97 -9.87
C SER A 69 -5.48 12.05 -9.14
N PRO A 70 -6.13 13.02 -8.42
CA PRO A 70 -5.42 14.19 -7.90
C PRO A 70 -4.66 13.97 -6.59
N ASN A 71 -4.82 12.83 -5.91
CA ASN A 71 -4.28 12.62 -4.56
C ASN A 71 -3.62 11.25 -4.38
N PHE A 72 -2.71 11.18 -3.41
CA PHE A 72 -2.01 9.97 -2.98
C PHE A 72 -2.71 9.36 -1.76
N TRP A 73 -3.52 8.34 -1.96
CA TRP A 73 -4.24 7.68 -0.88
C TRP A 73 -3.39 6.60 -0.22
N SER A 74 -3.23 6.69 1.11
CA SER A 74 -2.35 5.80 1.88
C SER A 74 -2.64 4.32 1.68
N ARG A 75 -3.89 3.88 1.71
CA ARG A 75 -4.25 2.48 1.53
C ARG A 75 -3.99 1.95 0.11
N ALA A 76 -4.14 2.77 -0.93
CA ALA A 76 -3.77 2.37 -2.29
C ALA A 76 -2.28 2.09 -2.40
N MET A 77 -1.46 2.98 -1.85
CA MET A 77 -0.02 2.77 -1.71
C MET A 77 0.28 1.53 -0.85
N GLY A 78 -0.45 1.33 0.25
CA GLY A 78 -0.29 0.17 1.13
C GLY A 78 -0.50 -1.17 0.41
N TRP A 79 -1.56 -1.29 -0.37
CA TRP A 79 -1.82 -2.49 -1.18
C TRP A 79 -0.72 -2.75 -2.21
N TYR A 80 -0.19 -1.70 -2.82
CA TYR A 80 0.91 -1.82 -3.79
C TYR A 80 2.18 -2.36 -3.13
N GLY A 81 2.55 -1.85 -1.95
CA GLY A 81 3.70 -2.33 -1.19
C GLY A 81 3.56 -3.80 -0.76
N MET A 82 2.39 -4.15 -0.19
CA MET A 82 2.09 -5.54 0.20
C MET A 82 2.15 -6.48 -1.01
N ALA A 83 1.60 -6.08 -2.16
CA ALA A 83 1.64 -6.88 -3.37
C ALA A 83 3.06 -7.19 -3.82
N MET A 84 3.97 -6.21 -3.79
CA MET A 84 5.37 -6.42 -4.18
C MET A 84 6.07 -7.45 -3.30
N VAL A 85 5.97 -7.32 -1.97
CA VAL A 85 6.65 -8.24 -1.05
C VAL A 85 6.04 -9.65 -1.07
N ASP A 86 4.73 -9.76 -1.34
CA ASP A 86 4.06 -11.06 -1.40
C ASP A 86 4.30 -11.76 -2.74
N VAL A 87 4.34 -11.04 -3.85
CA VAL A 87 4.71 -11.58 -5.17
C VAL A 87 6.16 -12.07 -5.19
N LEU A 88 7.08 -11.34 -4.56
CA LEU A 88 8.49 -11.71 -4.48
C LEU A 88 8.74 -13.02 -3.73
N ASP A 89 7.82 -13.51 -2.91
CA ASP A 89 7.94 -14.83 -2.28
C ASP A 89 7.77 -16.00 -3.27
N TYR A 90 7.06 -15.79 -4.38
CA TYR A 90 6.69 -16.84 -5.32
C TYR A 90 7.25 -16.64 -6.74
N LEU A 91 7.68 -15.42 -7.08
CA LEU A 91 8.35 -15.16 -8.35
C LEU A 91 9.72 -15.86 -8.34
N PRO A 92 10.07 -16.67 -9.37
CA PRO A 92 11.35 -17.40 -9.40
C PRO A 92 12.56 -16.49 -9.17
N GLU A 93 13.57 -16.98 -8.46
CA GLU A 93 14.77 -16.19 -8.12
C GLU A 93 15.55 -15.70 -9.33
N ASP A 94 15.54 -16.48 -10.40
CA ASP A 94 16.23 -16.18 -11.67
C ASP A 94 15.35 -15.41 -12.68
N HIS A 95 14.09 -15.11 -12.32
CA HIS A 95 13.21 -14.35 -13.21
C HIS A 95 13.68 -12.90 -13.35
N PRO A 96 13.86 -12.37 -14.59
CA PRO A 96 14.45 -11.03 -14.81
C PRO A 96 13.61 -9.88 -14.23
N GLY A 97 12.31 -10.07 -14.04
CA GLY A 97 11.42 -9.10 -13.42
C GLY A 97 11.62 -8.92 -11.91
N ARG A 98 12.33 -9.85 -11.25
CA ARG A 98 12.54 -9.81 -9.80
C ARG A 98 13.36 -8.59 -9.36
N GLU A 99 14.48 -8.33 -10.02
CA GLU A 99 15.31 -7.16 -9.76
C GLU A 99 14.54 -5.85 -9.96
N LYS A 100 13.68 -5.81 -10.99
CA LYS A 100 12.81 -4.67 -11.26
C LYS A 100 11.82 -4.42 -10.12
N LEU A 101 11.12 -5.44 -9.63
CA LEU A 101 10.20 -5.31 -8.50
C LEU A 101 10.91 -4.88 -7.22
N VAL A 102 12.11 -5.40 -6.94
CA VAL A 102 12.94 -4.96 -5.81
C VAL A 102 13.32 -3.48 -5.96
N ASN A 103 13.66 -3.03 -7.16
CA ASN A 103 13.95 -1.62 -7.40
C ASN A 103 12.69 -0.74 -7.18
N TYR A 104 11.53 -1.14 -7.67
CA TYR A 104 10.27 -0.43 -7.41
C TYR A 104 9.95 -0.35 -5.93
N LEU A 105 10.17 -1.44 -5.19
CA LEU A 105 9.96 -1.49 -3.74
C LEU A 105 10.89 -0.53 -2.99
N ASN A 106 12.15 -0.38 -3.41
CA ASN A 106 13.09 0.56 -2.81
C ASN A 106 12.67 2.01 -3.07
N LEU A 107 12.34 2.38 -4.31
CA LEU A 107 11.83 3.72 -4.64
C LEU A 107 10.56 4.08 -3.87
N TYR A 108 9.63 3.12 -3.78
CA TYR A 108 8.41 3.23 -2.99
C TYR A 108 8.69 3.50 -1.51
N ALA A 109 9.59 2.72 -0.90
CA ALA A 109 9.95 2.87 0.50
C ALA A 109 10.61 4.23 0.78
N GLU A 110 11.52 4.68 -0.09
CA GLU A 110 12.14 6.01 0.00
C GLU A 110 11.11 7.14 -0.10
N ALA A 111 10.11 7.02 -0.99
CA ALA A 111 9.05 8.01 -1.13
C ALA A 111 8.18 8.09 0.13
N LEU A 112 7.80 6.95 0.70
CA LEU A 112 7.02 6.89 1.94
C LEU A 112 7.75 7.51 3.13
N MET A 113 9.07 7.32 3.25
CA MET A 113 9.86 7.91 4.34
C MET A 113 9.89 9.43 4.32
N LYS A 114 9.68 10.06 3.14
CA LYS A 114 9.61 11.54 3.02
C LYS A 114 8.34 12.12 3.61
N VAL A 115 7.24 11.36 3.61
CA VAL A 115 5.90 11.80 4.03
C VAL A 115 5.42 11.14 5.33
N GLN A 116 6.29 10.38 6.00
CA GLN A 116 6.02 9.81 7.30
C GLN A 116 5.94 10.91 8.37
N ASP A 117 4.95 10.87 9.22
CA ASP A 117 4.92 11.66 10.46
C ASP A 117 6.07 11.23 11.39
N LYS A 118 6.98 12.16 11.68
CA LYS A 118 8.23 11.84 12.38
C LYS A 118 8.05 11.62 13.87
N GLU A 119 6.98 12.15 14.45
CA GLU A 119 6.66 12.00 15.85
C GLU A 119 6.07 10.62 16.14
N THR A 120 5.07 10.23 15.37
CA THR A 120 4.34 8.96 15.58
C THR A 120 4.87 7.78 14.77
N GLY A 121 5.62 8.03 13.69
CA GLY A 121 6.03 6.98 12.75
C GLY A 121 4.91 6.50 11.83
N LEU A 122 3.75 7.17 11.81
CA LEU A 122 2.57 6.81 11.04
C LEU A 122 2.44 7.65 9.76
N TRP A 123 1.40 7.36 8.97
CA TRP A 123 1.08 8.12 7.76
C TRP A 123 -0.36 8.60 7.76
N TYR A 124 -0.56 9.76 7.13
CA TYR A 124 -1.86 10.38 6.96
C TYR A 124 -2.68 9.70 5.86
N GLN A 125 -4.01 9.85 5.92
CA GLN A 125 -4.97 9.35 4.92
C GLN A 125 -4.60 9.80 3.50
N VAL A 126 -4.27 11.08 3.32
CA VAL A 126 -3.70 11.65 2.09
C VAL A 126 -2.23 11.99 2.37
N LEU A 127 -1.33 11.26 1.75
CA LEU A 127 0.07 11.13 2.19
C LEU A 127 0.87 12.43 2.18
N ASP A 128 0.69 13.27 1.18
CA ASP A 128 1.48 14.49 0.94
C ASP A 128 0.86 15.77 1.56
N LYS A 129 -0.19 15.62 2.38
CA LYS A 129 -0.99 16.73 2.91
C LYS A 129 -1.16 16.67 4.43
N ALA A 130 -0.06 16.37 5.14
CA ALA A 130 -0.05 16.20 6.61
C ALA A 130 -0.58 17.43 7.36
N ASP A 131 -0.30 18.62 6.85
CA ASP A 131 -0.66 19.91 7.45
C ASP A 131 -2.07 20.40 7.07
N LYS A 132 -2.76 19.69 6.16
CA LYS A 132 -4.08 20.09 5.71
C LYS A 132 -5.16 19.72 6.72
N GLU A 133 -5.99 20.68 7.12
CA GLU A 133 -7.08 20.49 8.07
C GLU A 133 -8.03 19.36 7.63
N GLY A 134 -8.38 18.48 8.58
CA GLY A 134 -9.22 17.30 8.36
C GLY A 134 -8.46 16.04 7.97
N ASN A 135 -7.17 16.13 7.61
CA ASN A 135 -6.36 14.92 7.40
C ASN A 135 -6.04 14.25 8.74
N TYR A 136 -5.92 12.93 8.74
CA TYR A 136 -5.71 12.16 9.97
C TYR A 136 -4.72 11.02 9.74
N LEU A 137 -4.08 10.57 10.83
CA LEU A 137 -3.22 9.39 10.84
C LEU A 137 -4.07 8.15 10.63
N GLU A 138 -3.80 7.41 9.57
CA GLU A 138 -4.66 6.33 9.09
C GLU A 138 -4.05 4.96 9.40
N ALA A 139 -4.82 4.12 10.09
CA ALA A 139 -4.34 2.84 10.61
C ALA A 139 -4.07 1.80 9.53
N THR A 140 -4.89 1.77 8.49
CA THR A 140 -4.84 0.71 7.45
C THR A 140 -3.57 0.83 6.63
N GLY A 141 -3.33 2.03 6.07
CA GLY A 141 -2.11 2.30 5.29
C GLY A 141 -0.85 2.14 6.15
N SER A 142 -0.85 2.68 7.39
CA SER A 142 0.29 2.55 8.30
C SER A 142 0.60 1.09 8.64
N SER A 143 -0.42 0.26 8.88
CA SER A 143 -0.24 -1.19 9.10
C SER A 143 0.34 -1.92 7.88
N MET A 144 -0.12 -1.55 6.68
CA MET A 144 0.39 -2.10 5.42
C MET A 144 1.86 -1.72 5.17
N PHE A 145 2.24 -0.48 5.50
CA PHE A 145 3.62 -0.02 5.38
C PHE A 145 4.53 -0.73 6.38
N ALA A 146 4.08 -0.90 7.64
CA ALA A 146 4.81 -1.66 8.65
C ALA A 146 5.07 -3.12 8.18
N TYR A 147 4.04 -3.80 7.67
CA TYR A 147 4.18 -5.14 7.10
C TYR A 147 5.17 -5.18 5.94
N THR A 148 5.01 -4.27 4.98
CA THR A 148 5.86 -4.19 3.77
C THR A 148 7.33 -3.97 4.15
N PHE A 149 7.61 -3.06 5.08
CA PHE A 149 8.96 -2.78 5.53
C PHE A 149 9.56 -3.94 6.32
N ALA A 150 8.81 -4.52 7.26
CA ALA A 150 9.27 -5.65 8.07
C ALA A 150 9.63 -6.85 7.18
N LYS A 151 8.71 -7.26 6.31
CA LYS A 151 8.92 -8.38 5.40
C LYS A 151 10.00 -8.09 4.38
N GLY A 152 9.98 -6.90 3.77
CA GLY A 152 10.97 -6.49 2.79
C GLY A 152 12.39 -6.48 3.33
N ALA A 153 12.61 -5.97 4.55
CA ALA A 153 13.92 -5.97 5.20
C ALA A 153 14.37 -7.39 5.59
N LYS A 154 13.49 -8.20 6.19
CA LYS A 154 13.82 -9.58 6.57
C LYS A 154 14.15 -10.49 5.39
N LYS A 155 13.51 -10.26 4.25
CA LYS A 155 13.77 -11.01 3.00
C LYS A 155 14.94 -10.45 2.19
N GLY A 156 15.54 -9.32 2.61
CA GLY A 156 16.62 -8.68 1.88
C GLY A 156 16.18 -7.94 0.60
N TYR A 157 14.88 -7.66 0.45
CA TYR A 157 14.35 -6.85 -0.65
C TYR A 157 14.52 -5.35 -0.39
N LEU A 158 14.53 -4.96 0.88
CA LEU A 158 14.84 -3.61 1.37
C LEU A 158 16.10 -3.65 2.23
N PRO A 159 16.82 -2.52 2.36
CA PRO A 159 17.89 -2.35 3.34
C PRO A 159 17.44 -2.65 4.78
N GLU A 160 18.34 -3.21 5.60
CA GLU A 160 18.04 -3.69 6.96
C GLU A 160 17.47 -2.59 7.89
N ASN A 161 17.85 -1.33 7.66
CA ASN A 161 17.34 -0.20 8.44
C ASN A 161 15.81 -0.03 8.37
N TYR A 162 15.15 -0.55 7.32
CA TYR A 162 13.68 -0.51 7.24
C TYR A 162 13.00 -1.42 8.27
N LEU A 163 13.71 -2.38 8.87
CA LEU A 163 13.17 -3.15 9.98
C LEU A 163 12.92 -2.25 11.21
N ALA A 164 13.85 -1.36 11.53
CA ALA A 164 13.67 -0.39 12.62
C ALA A 164 12.53 0.61 12.33
N GLU A 165 12.34 0.99 11.06
CA GLU A 165 11.20 1.84 10.67
C GLU A 165 9.86 1.09 10.78
N ALA A 166 9.83 -0.20 10.45
CA ALA A 166 8.65 -1.04 10.66
C ALA A 166 8.31 -1.18 12.15
N GLU A 167 9.31 -1.40 13.01
CA GLU A 167 9.14 -1.45 14.47
C GLU A 167 8.60 -0.13 15.02
N LYS A 168 9.20 1.00 14.61
CA LYS A 168 8.75 2.35 14.98
C LYS A 168 7.28 2.57 14.57
N THR A 169 6.91 2.18 13.35
CA THR A 169 5.54 2.32 12.87
C THR A 169 4.58 1.45 13.68
N TYR A 170 4.96 0.21 13.96
CA TYR A 170 4.13 -0.69 14.76
C TYR A 170 3.91 -0.15 16.17
N GLU A 171 4.95 0.35 16.82
CA GLU A 171 4.86 1.00 18.13
C GLU A 171 3.97 2.25 18.08
N GLY A 172 4.12 3.07 17.04
CA GLY A 172 3.25 4.22 16.80
C GLY A 172 1.77 3.84 16.67
N ILE A 173 1.46 2.71 16.02
CA ILE A 173 0.09 2.17 15.95
C ILE A 173 -0.40 1.80 17.37
N LEU A 174 0.42 1.07 18.15
CA LEU A 174 0.06 0.67 19.50
C LEU A 174 -0.23 1.86 20.42
N GLU A 175 0.58 2.90 20.33
CA GLU A 175 0.48 4.08 21.19
C GLU A 175 -0.67 5.03 20.80
N ASN A 176 -0.95 5.18 19.50
CA ASN A 176 -1.84 6.23 19.01
C ASN A 176 -3.19 5.71 18.49
N LEU A 177 -3.26 4.43 18.03
CA LEU A 177 -4.42 3.92 17.31
C LEU A 177 -5.08 2.71 17.98
N ILE A 178 -4.49 2.17 19.06
CA ILE A 178 -5.07 1.08 19.82
C ILE A 178 -5.77 1.62 21.08
N THR A 179 -6.97 1.10 21.34
CA THR A 179 -7.64 1.23 22.64
C THR A 179 -7.93 -0.16 23.21
N VAL A 180 -7.82 -0.28 24.53
CA VAL A 180 -8.17 -1.50 25.26
C VAL A 180 -9.32 -1.15 26.18
N GLU A 181 -10.45 -1.81 26.00
CA GLU A 181 -11.66 -1.63 26.80
C GLU A 181 -11.54 -2.30 28.18
N GLU A 182 -12.45 -1.98 29.08
CA GLU A 182 -12.46 -2.56 30.44
C GLU A 182 -12.61 -4.09 30.46
N ASP A 183 -13.26 -4.66 29.46
CA ASP A 183 -13.44 -6.11 29.29
C ASP A 183 -12.24 -6.80 28.61
N GLY A 184 -11.20 -6.04 28.25
CA GLY A 184 -10.01 -6.53 27.56
C GLY A 184 -10.13 -6.56 26.04
N THR A 185 -11.23 -6.08 25.46
CA THR A 185 -11.37 -5.96 24.01
C THR A 185 -10.37 -4.94 23.48
N VAL A 186 -9.63 -5.33 22.43
CA VAL A 186 -8.64 -4.47 21.77
C VAL A 186 -9.25 -3.93 20.47
N ASN A 187 -9.20 -2.62 20.30
CA ASN A 187 -9.69 -1.95 19.09
C ASN A 187 -8.55 -1.27 18.34
N LEU A 188 -8.47 -1.52 17.04
CA LEU A 188 -7.65 -0.75 16.10
C LEU A 188 -8.54 0.36 15.52
N ASN A 189 -8.27 1.60 15.87
CA ASN A 189 -9.03 2.78 15.49
C ASN A 189 -8.48 3.45 14.23
N GLN A 190 -9.17 4.50 13.74
CA GLN A 190 -8.72 5.32 12.60
C GLN A 190 -8.53 4.53 11.29
N CYS A 191 -9.36 3.50 11.05
CA CYS A 191 -9.39 2.81 9.77
C CYS A 191 -10.36 3.52 8.83
N CYS A 192 -9.92 4.00 7.68
CA CYS A 192 -10.81 4.45 6.60
C CYS A 192 -11.69 3.27 6.14
N ALA A 193 -13.00 3.43 6.16
CA ALA A 193 -13.92 2.37 5.79
C ALA A 193 -13.74 1.96 4.32
N VAL A 194 -13.80 2.91 3.43
CA VAL A 194 -13.63 2.71 1.98
C VAL A 194 -13.26 4.04 1.31
N ALA A 195 -12.41 3.99 0.31
CA ALA A 195 -12.30 5.04 -0.68
C ALA A 195 -12.22 4.42 -2.08
N GLY A 196 -12.61 5.17 -3.07
CA GLY A 196 -12.64 4.71 -4.46
C GLY A 196 -12.78 5.88 -5.41
N LEU A 197 -12.93 5.58 -6.69
CA LEU A 197 -13.00 6.57 -7.76
C LEU A 197 -14.30 6.35 -8.58
N GLY A 198 -14.96 7.42 -8.95
CA GLY A 198 -16.20 7.36 -9.73
C GLY A 198 -17.37 6.68 -9.01
N GLY A 199 -18.28 6.07 -9.76
CA GLY A 199 -19.44 5.35 -9.22
C GLY A 199 -20.65 6.23 -8.92
N ASN A 200 -21.59 5.69 -8.13
CA ASN A 200 -22.79 6.41 -7.68
C ASN A 200 -23.07 6.06 -6.20
N PRO A 201 -23.03 7.01 -5.23
CA PRO A 201 -22.65 8.42 -5.46
C PRO A 201 -21.26 8.58 -6.08
N TYR A 202 -21.05 9.70 -6.80
CA TYR A 202 -19.78 9.91 -7.50
C TYR A 202 -18.65 10.29 -6.54
N ARG A 203 -17.54 9.59 -6.59
CA ARG A 203 -16.32 9.77 -5.81
C ARG A 203 -15.30 10.50 -6.67
N ASP A 204 -15.07 11.76 -6.35
CA ASP A 204 -14.33 12.70 -7.19
C ASP A 204 -12.81 12.72 -6.94
N ALA A 205 -12.35 11.92 -5.97
CA ALA A 205 -10.96 11.86 -5.54
C ALA A 205 -10.38 13.19 -5.01
N SER A 206 -11.22 14.16 -4.66
CA SER A 206 -10.78 15.40 -3.99
C SER A 206 -10.18 15.08 -2.62
N PHE A 207 -9.40 16.00 -2.07
CA PHE A 207 -8.92 15.87 -0.69
C PHE A 207 -10.10 15.76 0.29
N GLU A 208 -11.09 16.60 0.11
CA GLU A 208 -12.32 16.65 0.90
C GLU A 208 -13.06 15.31 0.87
N TYR A 209 -13.11 14.66 -0.29
CA TYR A 209 -13.68 13.32 -0.41
C TYR A 209 -12.95 12.31 0.50
N TYR A 210 -11.62 12.23 0.42
CA TYR A 210 -10.85 11.24 1.21
C TYR A 210 -10.96 11.44 2.72
N VAL A 211 -10.95 12.69 3.20
CA VAL A 211 -10.97 12.97 4.66
C VAL A 211 -12.37 12.94 5.27
N ASN A 212 -13.41 12.94 4.45
CA ASN A 212 -14.80 12.81 4.88
C ASN A 212 -15.37 11.40 4.73
N GLU A 213 -14.59 10.44 4.23
CA GLU A 213 -14.99 9.03 4.25
C GLU A 213 -15.12 8.52 5.68
N GLU A 214 -16.02 7.57 5.90
CA GLU A 214 -16.29 7.01 7.22
C GLU A 214 -15.01 6.41 7.83
N ILE A 215 -14.75 6.76 9.08
CA ILE A 215 -13.67 6.17 9.89
C ILE A 215 -14.30 5.10 10.79
N ARG A 216 -13.68 3.92 10.84
CA ARG A 216 -14.15 2.76 11.61
C ARG A 216 -13.06 2.24 12.54
N SER A 217 -13.48 1.58 13.60
CA SER A 217 -12.62 0.70 14.38
C SER A 217 -12.71 -0.73 13.84
N ASN A 218 -11.60 -1.47 13.91
CA ASN A 218 -11.54 -2.90 13.57
C ASN A 218 -11.96 -3.26 12.13
N ASP A 219 -11.79 -2.33 11.18
CA ASP A 219 -12.03 -2.66 9.78
C ASP A 219 -11.05 -3.77 9.34
N PRO A 220 -11.55 -4.86 8.69
CA PRO A 220 -10.69 -5.99 8.30
C PRO A 220 -9.51 -5.60 7.40
N LYS A 221 -9.63 -4.52 6.61
CA LYS A 221 -8.56 -4.00 5.76
C LYS A 221 -7.42 -3.35 6.56
N GLY A 222 -7.68 -2.98 7.82
CA GLY A 222 -6.67 -2.51 8.78
C GLY A 222 -6.18 -3.64 9.69
N THR A 223 -7.09 -4.41 10.29
CA THR A 223 -6.73 -5.48 11.23
C THR A 223 -5.92 -6.60 10.58
N GLY A 224 -6.21 -6.96 9.32
CA GLY A 224 -5.44 -7.96 8.57
C GLY A 224 -3.96 -7.58 8.45
N PRO A 225 -3.62 -6.45 7.83
CA PRO A 225 -2.24 -5.97 7.75
C PRO A 225 -1.57 -5.73 9.10
N PHE A 226 -2.30 -5.27 10.12
CA PHE A 226 -1.78 -5.13 11.48
C PHE A 226 -1.34 -6.48 12.06
N ILE A 227 -2.15 -7.54 11.89
CA ILE A 227 -1.79 -8.90 12.30
C ILE A 227 -0.57 -9.41 11.51
N LEU A 228 -0.54 -9.19 10.20
CA LEU A 228 0.60 -9.59 9.38
C LEU A 228 1.89 -8.88 9.80
N ALA A 229 1.83 -7.57 10.07
CA ALA A 229 2.97 -6.82 10.61
C ALA A 229 3.43 -7.36 11.97
N SER A 230 2.48 -7.67 12.87
CA SER A 230 2.78 -8.29 14.17
C SER A 230 3.51 -9.62 14.03
N LEU A 231 3.06 -10.48 13.11
CA LEU A 231 3.70 -11.78 12.84
C LEU A 231 5.11 -11.61 12.26
N GLU A 232 5.30 -10.66 11.33
CA GLU A 232 6.64 -10.37 10.80
C GLU A 232 7.57 -9.81 11.87
N LEU A 233 7.10 -8.96 12.76
CA LEU A 233 7.90 -8.38 13.84
C LEU A 233 8.04 -9.32 15.06
N ASN A 234 7.32 -10.43 15.13
CA ASN A 234 7.21 -11.35 16.27
C ASN A 234 6.75 -10.64 17.56
N LYS A 235 5.74 -9.80 17.44
CA LYS A 235 5.17 -8.98 18.53
C LYS A 235 3.82 -9.53 18.99
#